data_385ef14a9e7f6fc057e749c8853b5e58
#
_entry.id   385ef14a9e7f6fc057e749c8853b5e58
#
_cell.length_a   1.000
_cell.length_b   1.000
_cell.length_c   1.000
_cell.angle_alpha   90.00
_cell.angle_beta   90.00
_cell.angle_gamma   90.00
#
_symmetry.space_group_name_H-M   'P 1'
#
loop_
_entity.id
_entity.type
_entity.pdbx_description
1 polymer ?
#
loop_
_entity_poly.entity_id
_entity_poly.type
_entity_poly.pdbx_seq_one_letter_code
_entity_poly.pdbx_strand_id
1 'polypeptide(L)'
;MNHCLVFGARGHLAQTRIIPALKRMGCPYTPISRREVANLEHLRDEKNVVAYMAIPTHNFCENVEPYLGVVNPTYILEKPHGHSKYDFEQIKTFIKDNDINVVYNDHYLFKDMIQHVRSPKNLKTIEIKIHESDDMNDRVNYFDTVGIMGDMYQSHCVLLFATILAKHFGESRKKILKELSLVKPEIMQLARNRAYGGTAPTECKIQLSYRGIELVADLQKMVPKEKYILVNGNIKWEMDYGVCAYENVLRNIETGNTLQFLDEEEVDYLWDHASIISC
;
A
#
# COMPACT_ATOMS: atom_id res chain seq x y z
N MET A 1 -21.20 2.54 2.89
CA MET A 1 -20.43 3.44 3.79
C MET A 1 -21.26 4.69 4.04
N ASN A 2 -21.59 4.94 5.32
CA ASN A 2 -22.50 6.04 5.68
C ASN A 2 -21.74 7.36 5.91
N HIS A 3 -20.51 7.25 6.41
CA HIS A 3 -19.66 8.41 6.69
C HIS A 3 -18.19 8.03 6.65
N CYS A 4 -17.31 8.95 6.23
CA CYS A 4 -15.87 8.75 6.22
C CYS A 4 -15.15 9.82 7.06
N LEU A 5 -14.35 9.39 8.03
CA LEU A 5 -13.39 10.26 8.72
C LEU A 5 -12.10 10.26 7.92
N VAL A 6 -11.60 11.44 7.53
CA VAL A 6 -10.38 11.55 6.73
C VAL A 6 -9.27 12.15 7.58
N PHE A 7 -8.43 11.29 8.15
CA PHE A 7 -7.24 11.72 8.90
C PHE A 7 -6.18 12.25 7.92
N GLY A 8 -5.54 13.36 8.29
CA GLY A 8 -4.59 14.01 7.38
C GLY A 8 -5.25 14.67 6.16
N ALA A 9 -6.48 15.14 6.31
CA ALA A 9 -7.31 15.69 5.23
C ALA A 9 -6.66 16.84 4.43
N ARG A 10 -5.64 17.53 4.98
CA ARG A 10 -4.87 18.57 4.28
C ARG A 10 -3.66 18.03 3.50
N GLY A 11 -3.33 16.75 3.67
CA GLY A 11 -2.21 16.08 3.01
C GLY A 11 -2.45 15.84 1.52
N HIS A 12 -1.36 15.64 0.78
CA HIS A 12 -1.39 15.41 -0.67
C HIS A 12 -2.30 14.24 -1.05
N LEU A 13 -2.14 13.08 -0.40
CA LEU A 13 -2.95 11.88 -0.67
C LEU A 13 -4.46 12.16 -0.48
N ALA A 14 -4.82 12.77 0.64
CA ALA A 14 -6.22 13.08 0.92
C ALA A 14 -6.81 14.03 -0.11
N GLN A 15 -6.11 15.12 -0.44
CA GLN A 15 -6.60 16.16 -1.35
C GLN A 15 -6.66 15.70 -2.81
N THR A 16 -5.71 14.87 -3.27
CA THR A 16 -5.62 14.47 -4.69
C THR A 16 -6.33 13.16 -4.99
N ARG A 17 -6.58 12.30 -4.01
CA ARG A 17 -7.10 10.94 -4.22
C ARG A 17 -8.35 10.65 -3.39
N ILE A 18 -8.28 10.74 -2.06
CA ILE A 18 -9.34 10.24 -1.18
C ILE A 18 -10.58 11.13 -1.22
N ILE A 19 -10.44 12.42 -0.96
CA ILE A 19 -11.56 13.38 -0.95
C ILE A 19 -12.25 13.44 -2.33
N PRO A 20 -11.52 13.51 -3.46
CA PRO A 20 -12.16 13.41 -4.77
C PRO A 20 -12.93 12.11 -5.01
N ALA A 21 -12.42 10.96 -4.52
CA ALA A 21 -13.13 9.69 -4.62
C ALA A 21 -14.42 9.70 -3.78
N LEU A 22 -14.38 10.15 -2.53
CA LEU A 22 -15.55 10.30 -1.66
C LEU A 22 -16.61 11.21 -2.28
N LYS A 23 -16.20 12.33 -2.87
CA LYS A 23 -17.11 13.25 -3.58
C LYS A 23 -17.81 12.60 -4.78
N ARG A 24 -17.07 11.82 -5.60
CA ARG A 24 -17.68 11.08 -6.71
C ARG A 24 -18.66 10.00 -6.25
N MET A 25 -18.39 9.38 -5.10
CA MET A 25 -19.29 8.39 -4.50
C MET A 25 -20.50 9.01 -3.77
N GLY A 26 -20.53 10.34 -3.60
CA GLY A 26 -21.56 11.00 -2.80
C GLY A 26 -21.50 10.70 -1.30
N CYS A 27 -20.33 10.23 -0.82
CA CYS A 27 -20.15 9.87 0.58
C CYS A 27 -19.83 11.11 1.43
N PRO A 28 -20.59 11.38 2.49
CA PRO A 28 -20.26 12.44 3.44
C PRO A 28 -18.97 12.12 4.19
N TYR A 29 -18.17 13.15 4.48
CA TYR A 29 -16.93 12.98 5.21
C TYR A 29 -16.63 14.12 6.18
N THR A 30 -15.91 13.78 7.27
CA THR A 30 -15.37 14.74 8.23
C THR A 30 -13.84 14.78 8.11
N PRO A 31 -13.25 15.95 7.82
CA PRO A 31 -11.81 16.12 7.84
C PRO A 31 -11.28 16.14 9.27
N ILE A 32 -10.33 15.27 9.58
CA ILE A 32 -9.65 15.21 10.88
C ILE A 32 -8.26 15.85 10.74
N SER A 33 -7.93 16.77 11.65
CA SER A 33 -6.63 17.43 11.69
C SER A 33 -5.96 17.27 13.06
N ARG A 34 -4.62 17.32 13.10
CA ARG A 34 -3.85 17.22 14.36
C ARG A 34 -4.07 18.39 15.33
N ARG A 35 -4.61 19.51 14.86
CA ARG A 35 -4.66 20.75 15.66
C ARG A 35 -5.85 20.81 16.61
N GLU A 36 -6.88 20.01 16.35
CA GLU A 36 -8.12 20.07 17.08
C GLU A 36 -8.79 18.69 17.03
N VAL A 37 -9.18 18.18 18.20
CA VAL A 37 -9.96 16.95 18.29
C VAL A 37 -11.38 17.28 17.82
N ALA A 38 -11.80 16.65 16.74
CA ALA A 38 -13.13 16.84 16.17
C ALA A 38 -14.20 16.28 17.11
N ASN A 39 -15.32 16.99 17.28
CA ASN A 39 -16.47 16.44 17.97
C ASN A 39 -17.19 15.45 17.05
N LEU A 40 -17.12 14.16 17.38
CA LEU A 40 -17.73 13.05 16.64
C LEU A 40 -18.94 12.42 17.35
N GLU A 41 -19.45 13.01 18.42
CA GLU A 41 -20.59 12.49 19.18
C GLU A 41 -21.81 12.21 18.30
N HIS A 42 -22.02 12.99 17.25
CA HIS A 42 -23.12 12.80 16.30
C HIS A 42 -22.97 11.52 15.43
N LEU A 43 -21.80 10.87 15.44
CA LEU A 43 -21.52 9.62 14.73
C LEU A 43 -21.46 8.40 15.66
N ARG A 44 -21.70 8.57 16.97
CA ARG A 44 -21.56 7.49 17.97
C ARG A 44 -22.38 6.25 17.62
N ASP A 45 -23.61 6.43 17.20
CA ASP A 45 -24.55 5.37 16.87
C ASP A 45 -24.60 5.07 15.36
N GLU A 46 -23.78 5.77 14.58
CA GLU A 46 -23.75 5.60 13.13
C GLU A 46 -23.05 4.29 12.76
N LYS A 47 -23.71 3.47 11.94
CA LYS A 47 -23.14 2.21 11.43
C LYS A 47 -22.36 2.44 10.15
N ASN A 48 -21.39 1.58 9.89
CA ASN A 48 -20.58 1.63 8.66
C ASN A 48 -19.80 2.94 8.47
N VAL A 49 -19.29 3.49 9.59
CA VAL A 49 -18.31 4.58 9.57
C VAL A 49 -16.94 4.01 9.18
N VAL A 50 -16.25 4.72 8.33
CA VAL A 50 -14.88 4.36 7.89
C VAL A 50 -13.94 5.49 8.28
N ALA A 51 -12.73 5.16 8.73
CA ALA A 51 -11.67 6.12 9.00
C ALA A 51 -10.50 5.90 8.03
N TYR A 52 -10.31 6.81 7.09
CA TYR A 52 -9.19 6.73 6.16
C TYR A 52 -7.96 7.44 6.74
N MET A 53 -6.89 6.68 6.97
CA MET A 53 -5.64 7.16 7.58
C MET A 53 -4.68 7.67 6.50
N ALA A 54 -4.98 8.87 5.94
CA ALA A 54 -4.10 9.52 4.96
C ALA A 54 -2.94 10.28 5.65
N ILE A 55 -2.34 9.65 6.65
CA ILE A 55 -1.20 10.12 7.45
C ILE A 55 -0.09 9.06 7.44
N PRO A 56 1.16 9.41 7.76
CA PRO A 56 2.19 8.42 8.00
C PRO A 56 1.76 7.43 9.10
N THR A 57 1.86 6.14 8.83
CA THR A 57 1.26 5.08 9.65
C THR A 57 1.85 4.97 11.06
N HIS A 58 3.12 5.36 11.28
CA HIS A 58 3.70 5.44 12.62
C HIS A 58 2.97 6.42 13.56
N ASN A 59 2.20 7.36 13.01
CA ASN A 59 1.37 8.28 13.79
C ASN A 59 -0.06 7.73 14.06
N PHE A 60 -0.34 6.47 13.72
CA PHE A 60 -1.67 5.89 13.85
C PHE A 60 -2.18 5.95 15.28
N CYS A 61 -1.43 5.39 16.22
CA CYS A 61 -1.84 5.28 17.63
C CYS A 61 -2.19 6.66 18.23
N GLU A 62 -1.27 7.63 18.11
CA GLU A 62 -1.44 9.00 18.61
C GLU A 62 -2.69 9.70 18.04
N ASN A 63 -2.99 9.47 16.76
CA ASN A 63 -4.13 10.12 16.12
C ASN A 63 -5.46 9.42 16.39
N VAL A 64 -5.47 8.14 16.74
CA VAL A 64 -6.69 7.36 17.02
C VAL A 64 -7.08 7.44 18.50
N GLU A 65 -6.11 7.47 19.40
CA GLU A 65 -6.33 7.47 20.85
C GLU A 65 -7.41 8.46 21.34
N PRO A 66 -7.47 9.72 20.86
CA PRO A 66 -8.51 10.68 21.30
C PRO A 66 -9.95 10.31 20.91
N TYR A 67 -10.12 9.35 20.00
CA TYR A 67 -11.43 8.95 19.46
C TYR A 67 -11.90 7.57 19.94
N LEU A 68 -11.09 6.90 20.76
CA LEU A 68 -11.44 5.61 21.34
C LEU A 68 -12.71 5.72 22.18
N GLY A 69 -13.67 4.83 21.96
CA GLY A 69 -14.97 4.83 22.65
C GLY A 69 -15.95 5.93 22.23
N VAL A 70 -15.56 6.86 21.36
CA VAL A 70 -16.47 7.88 20.80
C VAL A 70 -17.18 7.34 19.56
N VAL A 71 -16.41 6.80 18.63
CA VAL A 71 -16.88 6.19 17.38
C VAL A 71 -16.09 4.90 17.15
N ASN A 72 -16.73 3.89 16.56
CA ASN A 72 -16.04 2.62 16.22
C ASN A 72 -16.02 2.39 14.69
N PRO A 73 -15.15 3.08 13.95
CA PRO A 73 -15.04 2.93 12.51
C PRO A 73 -14.18 1.73 12.11
N THR A 74 -14.29 1.31 10.84
CA THR A 74 -13.25 0.52 10.21
C THR A 74 -12.13 1.43 9.75
N TYR A 75 -10.93 1.26 10.29
CA TYR A 75 -9.75 2.05 9.90
C TYR A 75 -9.08 1.45 8.68
N ILE A 76 -8.79 2.28 7.67
CA ILE A 76 -7.99 1.91 6.49
C ILE A 76 -6.59 2.47 6.68
N LEU A 77 -5.62 1.58 6.90
CA LEU A 77 -4.21 1.96 7.04
C LEU A 77 -3.50 1.86 5.69
N GLU A 78 -2.78 2.93 5.35
CA GLU A 78 -1.95 3.00 4.14
C GLU A 78 -0.59 2.32 4.35
N LYS A 79 -0.04 1.80 3.23
CA LYS A 79 1.35 1.32 3.22
C LYS A 79 2.35 2.45 3.54
N PRO A 80 3.52 2.15 4.08
CA PRO A 80 4.12 0.81 4.29
C PRO A 80 3.74 0.13 5.62
N HIS A 81 2.70 0.56 6.32
CA HIS A 81 2.21 -0.02 7.58
C HIS A 81 3.28 0.00 8.69
N GLY A 82 3.80 1.19 9.00
CA GLY A 82 4.94 1.45 9.87
C GLY A 82 6.14 1.97 9.08
N HIS A 83 7.20 2.42 9.76
CA HIS A 83 8.50 2.73 9.13
C HIS A 83 9.48 1.57 9.26
N SER A 84 9.16 0.60 10.10
CA SER A 84 9.94 -0.60 10.38
C SER A 84 9.03 -1.72 10.85
N LYS A 85 9.55 -2.94 10.90
CA LYS A 85 8.84 -4.06 11.52
C LYS A 85 8.50 -3.76 12.99
N TYR A 86 9.41 -3.09 13.72
CA TYR A 86 9.17 -2.69 15.10
C TYR A 86 7.97 -1.75 15.22
N ASP A 87 7.88 -0.72 14.38
CA ASP A 87 6.72 0.18 14.39
C ASP A 87 5.41 -0.56 14.11
N PHE A 88 5.46 -1.51 13.18
CA PHE A 88 4.28 -2.32 12.87
C PHE A 88 3.84 -3.17 14.06
N GLU A 89 4.77 -3.76 14.81
CA GLU A 89 4.46 -4.49 16.05
C GLU A 89 3.79 -3.58 17.11
N GLN A 90 4.25 -2.33 17.24
CA GLN A 90 3.59 -1.37 18.15
C GLN A 90 2.16 -1.04 17.70
N ILE A 91 1.95 -0.86 16.40
CA ILE A 91 0.62 -0.63 15.82
C ILE A 91 -0.30 -1.84 16.08
N LYS A 92 0.18 -3.07 15.84
CA LYS A 92 -0.59 -4.31 16.11
C LYS A 92 -0.99 -4.42 17.58
N THR A 93 -0.06 -4.15 18.50
CA THR A 93 -0.32 -4.17 19.94
C THR A 93 -1.42 -3.17 20.29
N PHE A 94 -1.32 -1.93 19.81
CA PHE A 94 -2.33 -0.90 20.06
C PHE A 94 -3.71 -1.27 19.49
N ILE A 95 -3.77 -1.82 18.29
CA ILE A 95 -5.00 -2.30 17.64
C ILE A 95 -5.66 -3.37 18.50
N LYS A 96 -4.89 -4.36 18.94
CA LYS A 96 -5.37 -5.49 19.76
C LYS A 96 -5.85 -5.03 21.14
N ASP A 97 -5.08 -4.18 21.82
CA ASP A 97 -5.40 -3.74 23.17
C ASP A 97 -6.66 -2.85 23.24
N ASN A 98 -7.01 -2.22 22.12
CA ASN A 98 -8.18 -1.33 22.03
C ASN A 98 -9.32 -1.89 21.17
N ASP A 99 -9.27 -3.16 20.76
CA ASP A 99 -10.27 -3.83 19.92
C ASP A 99 -10.66 -3.03 18.65
N ILE A 100 -9.64 -2.52 17.94
CA ILE A 100 -9.81 -1.64 16.79
C ILE A 100 -9.98 -2.47 15.51
N ASN A 101 -11.02 -2.19 14.73
CA ASN A 101 -11.22 -2.82 13.42
C ASN A 101 -10.38 -2.13 12.34
N VAL A 102 -9.42 -2.86 11.76
CA VAL A 102 -8.46 -2.34 10.78
C VAL A 102 -8.41 -3.20 9.53
N VAL A 103 -8.24 -2.55 8.38
CA VAL A 103 -7.81 -3.17 7.12
C VAL A 103 -6.52 -2.52 6.64
N TYR A 104 -5.59 -3.33 6.16
CA TYR A 104 -4.30 -2.87 5.63
C TYR A 104 -4.40 -2.71 4.12
N ASN A 105 -4.18 -1.49 3.64
CA ASN A 105 -4.37 -1.12 2.25
C ASN A 105 -3.07 -1.01 1.47
N ASP A 106 -3.02 -1.69 0.33
CA ASP A 106 -2.15 -1.31 -0.77
C ASP A 106 -3.01 -1.07 -2.02
N HIS A 107 -3.10 0.16 -2.44
CA HIS A 107 -3.97 0.57 -3.55
C HIS A 107 -3.63 -0.08 -4.89
N TYR A 108 -2.42 -0.67 -5.06
CA TYR A 108 -2.09 -1.41 -6.27
C TYR A 108 -2.92 -2.68 -6.43
N LEU A 109 -3.37 -3.31 -5.34
CA LEU A 109 -4.29 -4.45 -5.39
C LEU A 109 -5.67 -4.08 -5.95
N PHE A 110 -6.04 -2.80 -5.85
CA PHE A 110 -7.33 -2.27 -6.27
C PHE A 110 -7.30 -1.63 -7.66
N LYS A 111 -6.17 -1.74 -8.38
CA LYS A 111 -6.11 -1.35 -9.79
C LYS A 111 -6.89 -2.35 -10.65
N ASP A 112 -7.72 -1.86 -11.56
CA ASP A 112 -8.60 -2.71 -12.39
C ASP A 112 -7.83 -3.83 -13.11
N MET A 113 -6.63 -3.55 -13.60
CA MET A 113 -5.81 -4.54 -14.30
C MET A 113 -5.51 -5.78 -13.46
N ILE A 114 -5.38 -5.66 -12.12
CA ILE A 114 -5.06 -6.79 -11.24
C ILE A 114 -6.15 -7.87 -11.29
N GLN A 115 -7.41 -7.50 -11.50
CA GLN A 115 -8.50 -8.46 -11.66
C GLN A 115 -8.35 -9.28 -12.95
N HIS A 116 -7.74 -8.68 -13.98
CA HIS A 116 -7.62 -9.25 -15.32
C HIS A 116 -6.27 -9.91 -15.60
N VAL A 117 -5.25 -9.69 -14.76
CA VAL A 117 -3.95 -10.37 -14.92
C VAL A 117 -4.16 -11.88 -14.89
N ARG A 118 -3.73 -12.52 -15.98
CA ARG A 118 -3.73 -13.96 -16.14
C ARG A 118 -2.31 -14.43 -16.39
N SER A 119 -1.96 -15.54 -15.75
CA SER A 119 -0.66 -16.16 -15.93
C SER A 119 -0.75 -17.28 -16.97
N PRO A 120 0.16 -17.35 -17.94
CA PRO A 120 0.25 -18.48 -18.86
C PRO A 120 0.69 -19.75 -18.10
N LYS A 121 0.33 -20.94 -18.65
CA LYS A 121 0.71 -22.23 -18.05
C LYS A 121 2.23 -22.39 -17.92
N ASN A 122 2.99 -21.84 -18.87
CA ASN A 122 4.45 -21.88 -18.92
C ASN A 122 5.07 -20.54 -18.44
N LEU A 123 4.65 -20.04 -17.30
CA LEU A 123 5.21 -18.83 -16.70
C LEU A 123 6.69 -19.00 -16.41
N LYS A 124 7.50 -18.08 -16.94
CA LYS A 124 8.97 -18.06 -16.75
C LYS A 124 9.43 -16.76 -16.12
N THR A 125 8.83 -15.62 -16.49
CA THR A 125 9.26 -14.33 -16.01
C THR A 125 8.06 -13.43 -15.69
N ILE A 126 8.18 -12.64 -14.62
CA ILE A 126 7.30 -11.52 -14.31
C ILE A 126 8.19 -10.30 -14.10
N GLU A 127 8.03 -9.28 -14.93
CA GLU A 127 8.67 -7.99 -14.74
C GLU A 127 7.61 -6.96 -14.32
N ILE A 128 7.87 -6.25 -13.23
CA ILE A 128 7.05 -5.13 -12.76
C ILE A 128 7.85 -3.85 -12.93
N LYS A 129 7.37 -2.96 -13.79
CA LYS A 129 7.93 -1.62 -13.94
C LYS A 129 7.02 -0.59 -13.31
N ILE A 130 7.55 0.20 -12.39
CA ILE A 130 6.85 1.32 -11.77
C ILE A 130 7.77 2.54 -11.78
N HIS A 131 7.59 3.37 -12.80
CA HIS A 131 8.24 4.66 -12.94
C HIS A 131 7.24 5.76 -12.63
N GLU A 132 7.60 6.69 -11.75
CA GLU A 132 6.73 7.78 -11.30
C GLU A 132 7.37 9.14 -11.58
N SER A 133 6.54 10.07 -12.05
CA SER A 133 6.97 11.44 -12.38
C SER A 133 6.81 12.42 -11.20
N ASP A 134 6.24 11.98 -10.07
CA ASP A 134 6.02 12.84 -8.91
C ASP A 134 7.34 13.42 -8.39
N ASP A 135 7.34 14.73 -8.12
CA ASP A 135 8.47 15.36 -7.46
C ASP A 135 8.53 14.91 -5.99
N MET A 136 9.69 14.38 -5.60
CA MET A 136 9.92 13.91 -4.23
C MET A 136 10.51 14.98 -3.33
N ASN A 137 10.89 16.15 -3.85
CA ASN A 137 11.52 17.22 -3.09
C ASN A 137 10.60 17.81 -2.01
N ASP A 138 9.29 17.78 -2.22
CA ASP A 138 8.30 18.18 -1.21
C ASP A 138 8.17 17.20 -0.04
N ARG A 139 8.75 15.99 -0.16
CA ARG A 139 8.63 14.87 0.78
C ARG A 139 9.98 14.25 1.14
N VAL A 140 11.08 15.01 1.04
CA VAL A 140 12.45 14.50 1.27
C VAL A 140 12.57 13.77 2.61
N ASN A 141 12.11 14.37 3.71
CA ASN A 141 12.21 13.76 5.04
C ASN A 141 11.50 12.39 5.13
N TYR A 142 10.33 12.27 4.52
CA TYR A 142 9.61 10.99 4.45
C TYR A 142 10.36 9.99 3.58
N PHE A 143 10.74 10.40 2.38
CA PHE A 143 11.34 9.48 1.43
C PHE A 143 12.76 9.05 1.84
N ASP A 144 13.55 9.92 2.48
CA ASP A 144 14.85 9.55 3.03
C ASP A 144 14.74 8.52 4.19
N THR A 145 13.59 8.49 4.89
CA THR A 145 13.34 7.49 5.94
C THR A 145 12.92 6.13 5.35
N VAL A 146 12.02 6.14 4.36
CA VAL A 146 11.41 4.91 3.81
C VAL A 146 12.20 4.36 2.63
N GLY A 147 12.78 5.25 1.80
CA GLY A 147 13.48 4.92 0.57
C GLY A 147 12.61 4.26 -0.49
N ILE A 148 13.20 4.02 -1.67
CA ILE A 148 12.50 3.35 -2.77
C ILE A 148 12.14 1.89 -2.43
N MET A 149 12.93 1.28 -1.53
CA MET A 149 12.72 -0.09 -1.11
C MET A 149 11.41 -0.24 -0.32
N GLY A 150 11.19 0.57 0.71
CA GLY A 150 9.97 0.55 1.52
C GLY A 150 8.77 1.16 0.79
N ASP A 151 8.99 2.26 0.05
CA ASP A 151 7.89 2.96 -0.63
C ASP A 151 7.31 2.17 -1.81
N MET A 152 8.11 1.39 -2.53
CA MET A 152 7.70 0.74 -3.78
C MET A 152 7.95 -0.76 -3.84
N TYR A 153 9.13 -1.23 -3.43
CA TYR A 153 9.49 -2.64 -3.60
C TYR A 153 8.78 -3.53 -2.58
N GLN A 154 9.02 -3.31 -1.31
CA GLN A 154 8.42 -4.10 -0.21
C GLN A 154 6.90 -4.11 -0.29
N SER A 155 6.29 -2.95 -0.49
CA SER A 155 4.84 -2.80 -0.54
C SER A 155 4.29 -3.31 -1.89
N HIS A 156 4.41 -2.50 -2.93
CA HIS A 156 3.72 -2.75 -4.20
C HIS A 156 4.27 -3.96 -4.96
N CYS A 157 5.60 -4.07 -5.16
CA CYS A 157 6.14 -5.09 -6.06
C CYS A 157 6.05 -6.50 -5.49
N VAL A 158 6.50 -6.72 -4.25
CA VAL A 158 6.44 -8.04 -3.63
C VAL A 158 5.00 -8.52 -3.55
N LEU A 159 4.07 -7.62 -3.22
CA LEU A 159 2.65 -7.92 -3.13
C LEU A 159 2.03 -8.26 -4.50
N LEU A 160 2.41 -7.54 -5.56
CA LEU A 160 1.98 -7.84 -6.94
C LEU A 160 2.54 -9.17 -7.42
N PHE A 161 3.84 -9.46 -7.18
CA PHE A 161 4.42 -10.77 -7.47
C PHE A 161 3.62 -11.87 -6.78
N ALA A 162 3.39 -11.74 -5.47
CA ALA A 162 2.63 -12.73 -4.70
C ALA A 162 1.21 -12.92 -5.25
N THR A 163 0.54 -11.85 -5.65
CA THR A 163 -0.81 -11.90 -6.20
C THR A 163 -0.88 -12.64 -7.54
N ILE A 164 0.10 -12.40 -8.43
CA ILE A 164 0.16 -13.07 -9.74
C ILE A 164 0.54 -14.54 -9.58
N LEU A 165 1.53 -14.83 -8.74
CA LEU A 165 1.98 -16.19 -8.44
C LEU A 165 0.88 -17.01 -7.76
N ALA A 166 0.11 -16.41 -6.84
CA ALA A 166 -1.05 -17.06 -6.21
C ALA A 166 -2.07 -17.51 -7.24
N LYS A 167 -2.40 -16.65 -8.21
CA LYS A 167 -3.28 -17.00 -9.34
C LYS A 167 -2.68 -18.10 -10.24
N HIS A 168 -1.35 -18.07 -10.44
CA HIS A 168 -0.64 -19.05 -11.27
C HIS A 168 -0.66 -20.45 -10.65
N PHE A 169 -0.34 -20.54 -9.36
CA PHE A 169 -0.25 -21.82 -8.64
C PHE A 169 -1.58 -22.30 -8.07
N GLY A 170 -2.66 -21.48 -8.08
CA GLY A 170 -3.92 -21.78 -7.41
C GLY A 170 -3.77 -21.82 -5.88
N GLU A 171 -2.86 -21.01 -5.33
CA GLU A 171 -2.55 -20.93 -3.90
C GLU A 171 -3.01 -19.58 -3.31
N SER A 172 -3.03 -19.46 -1.97
CA SER A 172 -3.33 -18.18 -1.32
C SER A 172 -2.16 -17.20 -1.47
N ARG A 173 -2.45 -15.90 -1.58
CA ARG A 173 -1.45 -14.82 -1.58
C ARG A 173 -0.58 -14.86 -0.32
N LYS A 174 -1.19 -15.12 0.84
CA LYS A 174 -0.49 -15.27 2.12
C LYS A 174 0.58 -16.36 2.07
N LYS A 175 0.28 -17.54 1.52
CA LYS A 175 1.26 -18.63 1.38
C LYS A 175 2.43 -18.21 0.50
N ILE A 176 2.16 -17.57 -0.63
CA ILE A 176 3.21 -17.08 -1.52
C ILE A 176 4.07 -16.02 -0.85
N LEU A 177 3.46 -15.05 -0.12
CA LEU A 177 4.19 -14.02 0.63
C LEU A 177 5.10 -14.64 1.68
N LYS A 178 4.61 -15.61 2.43
CA LYS A 178 5.43 -16.37 3.41
C LYS A 178 6.66 -17.00 2.77
N GLU A 179 6.51 -17.62 1.61
CA GLU A 179 7.63 -18.25 0.92
C GLU A 179 8.58 -17.20 0.32
N LEU A 180 8.06 -16.13 -0.28
CA LEU A 180 8.87 -15.03 -0.81
C LEU A 180 9.65 -14.32 0.30
N SER A 181 9.12 -14.22 1.53
CA SER A 181 9.82 -13.61 2.66
C SER A 181 11.12 -14.34 3.05
N LEU A 182 11.32 -15.54 2.56
CA LEU A 182 12.54 -16.35 2.79
C LEU A 182 13.52 -16.29 1.60
N VAL A 183 13.14 -15.67 0.49
CA VAL A 183 13.97 -15.59 -0.72
C VAL A 183 14.76 -14.29 -0.72
N LYS A 184 16.09 -14.39 -0.72
CA LYS A 184 16.97 -13.22 -0.82
C LYS A 184 16.98 -12.68 -2.25
N PRO A 185 16.57 -11.43 -2.47
CA PRO A 185 16.68 -10.81 -3.79
C PRO A 185 18.09 -10.34 -4.09
N GLU A 186 18.41 -10.23 -5.36
CA GLU A 186 19.62 -9.60 -5.86
C GLU A 186 19.32 -8.16 -6.30
N ILE A 187 20.08 -7.21 -5.76
CA ILE A 187 20.00 -5.81 -6.16
C ILE A 187 20.91 -5.63 -7.38
N MET A 188 20.29 -5.52 -8.56
CA MET A 188 21.01 -5.32 -9.82
C MET A 188 21.48 -3.88 -10.01
N GLN A 189 20.72 -2.94 -9.50
CA GLN A 189 20.99 -1.50 -9.58
C GLN A 189 20.38 -0.77 -8.40
N LEU A 190 21.11 0.19 -7.84
CA LEU A 190 20.62 1.13 -6.87
C LEU A 190 21.26 2.48 -7.16
N ALA A 191 20.44 3.50 -7.46
CA ALA A 191 20.92 4.80 -7.84
C ALA A 191 20.01 5.92 -7.31
N ARG A 192 20.51 7.15 -7.37
CA ARG A 192 19.77 8.35 -6.97
C ARG A 192 19.67 9.30 -8.16
N ASN A 193 18.44 9.75 -8.45
CA ASN A 193 18.21 10.81 -9.44
C ASN A 193 18.93 12.10 -9.00
N ARG A 194 19.64 12.73 -9.91
CA ARG A 194 20.46 13.95 -9.62
C ARG A 194 19.60 15.13 -9.20
N ALA A 195 18.33 15.18 -9.60
CA ALA A 195 17.40 16.23 -9.24
C ALA A 195 16.78 16.06 -7.85
N TYR A 196 17.00 14.88 -7.21
CA TYR A 196 16.49 14.63 -5.86
C TYR A 196 17.38 15.29 -4.80
N GLY A 197 16.78 16.13 -3.97
CA GLY A 197 17.48 16.91 -2.92
C GLY A 197 17.83 16.13 -1.65
N GLY A 198 17.36 14.89 -1.50
CA GLY A 198 17.65 14.02 -0.36
C GLY A 198 18.80 13.04 -0.62
N THR A 199 18.93 12.06 0.27
CA THR A 199 20.03 11.08 0.28
C THR A 199 19.63 9.69 -0.18
N ALA A 200 18.35 9.32 -0.05
CA ALA A 200 17.86 7.99 -0.39
C ALA A 200 17.97 7.68 -1.89
N PRO A 201 18.22 6.41 -2.26
CA PRO A 201 18.09 5.97 -3.64
C PRO A 201 16.66 6.18 -4.17
N THR A 202 16.56 6.68 -5.39
CA THR A 202 15.29 6.90 -6.10
C THR A 202 15.09 5.95 -7.28
N GLU A 203 16.08 5.11 -7.56
CA GLU A 203 16.08 4.12 -8.62
C GLU A 203 16.56 2.78 -8.06
N CYS A 204 15.84 1.73 -8.39
CA CYS A 204 16.16 0.38 -7.94
C CYS A 204 15.75 -0.64 -9.00
N LYS A 205 16.67 -1.56 -9.34
CA LYS A 205 16.35 -2.76 -10.11
C LYS A 205 16.72 -3.99 -9.28
N ILE A 206 15.74 -4.87 -9.08
CA ILE A 206 15.86 -6.04 -8.22
C ILE A 206 15.41 -7.26 -9.00
N GLN A 207 16.09 -8.38 -8.77
CA GLN A 207 15.78 -9.68 -9.33
C GLN A 207 15.74 -10.73 -8.22
N LEU A 208 14.80 -11.67 -8.32
CA LEU A 208 14.79 -12.87 -7.48
C LEU A 208 14.20 -14.04 -8.27
N SER A 209 14.55 -15.26 -7.86
CA SER A 209 14.01 -16.49 -8.46
C SER A 209 13.09 -17.18 -7.46
N TYR A 210 11.89 -17.50 -7.89
CA TYR A 210 10.90 -18.20 -7.07
C TYR A 210 10.31 -19.38 -7.83
N ARG A 211 10.54 -20.60 -7.36
CA ARG A 211 10.10 -21.87 -7.98
C ARG A 211 10.40 -21.96 -9.48
N GLY A 212 11.59 -21.46 -9.90
CA GLY A 212 12.03 -21.45 -11.30
C GLY A 212 11.43 -20.33 -12.16
N ILE A 213 10.69 -19.41 -11.56
CA ILE A 213 10.17 -18.20 -12.20
C ILE A 213 11.07 -17.02 -11.80
N GLU A 214 11.50 -16.24 -12.78
CA GLU A 214 12.26 -15.03 -12.56
C GLU A 214 11.33 -13.84 -12.33
N LEU A 215 11.56 -13.11 -11.25
CA LEU A 215 10.80 -11.94 -10.84
C LEU A 215 11.73 -10.72 -10.90
N VAL A 216 11.35 -9.71 -11.67
CA VAL A 216 12.14 -8.48 -11.84
C VAL A 216 11.30 -7.26 -11.47
N ALA A 217 11.82 -6.41 -10.60
CA ALA A 217 11.26 -5.09 -10.30
C ALA A 217 12.17 -3.99 -10.83
N ASP A 218 11.63 -3.08 -11.65
CA ASP A 218 12.31 -1.88 -12.17
C ASP A 218 11.53 -0.65 -11.66
N LEU A 219 12.10 0.02 -10.67
CA LEU A 219 11.45 1.07 -9.89
C LEU A 219 12.22 2.37 -9.99
N GLN A 220 11.53 3.45 -10.37
CA GLN A 220 12.15 4.78 -10.47
C GLN A 220 11.19 5.89 -10.06
N LYS A 221 11.72 6.91 -9.39
CA LYS A 221 11.05 8.17 -9.06
C LYS A 221 11.63 9.33 -9.85
N MET A 222 10.81 10.37 -10.05
CA MET A 222 11.19 11.61 -10.75
C MET A 222 11.65 11.36 -12.20
N VAL A 223 11.02 10.42 -12.88
CA VAL A 223 11.25 10.06 -14.29
C VAL A 223 9.92 10.04 -15.04
N PRO A 224 9.91 10.05 -16.37
CA PRO A 224 8.67 9.91 -17.13
C PRO A 224 7.87 8.68 -16.69
N LYS A 225 6.56 8.88 -16.48
CA LYS A 225 5.67 7.86 -15.94
C LYS A 225 5.54 6.68 -16.89
N GLU A 226 5.84 5.48 -16.36
CA GLU A 226 5.66 4.21 -17.06
C GLU A 226 5.33 3.12 -16.04
N LYS A 227 4.13 2.52 -16.12
CA LYS A 227 3.68 1.52 -15.15
C LYS A 227 3.04 0.33 -15.84
N TYR A 228 3.71 -0.82 -15.80
CA TYR A 228 3.17 -2.06 -16.37
C TYR A 228 3.69 -3.31 -15.67
N ILE A 229 2.99 -4.41 -15.92
CA ILE A 229 3.47 -5.77 -15.66
C ILE A 229 3.72 -6.43 -17.01
N LEU A 230 4.89 -7.05 -17.18
CA LEU A 230 5.26 -7.81 -18.36
C LEU A 230 5.47 -9.27 -17.97
N VAL A 231 4.80 -10.18 -18.65
CA VAL A 231 4.90 -11.63 -18.40
C VAL A 231 5.50 -12.32 -19.60
N ASN A 232 6.53 -13.14 -19.38
CA ASN A 232 7.30 -13.84 -20.41
C ASN A 232 7.82 -12.92 -21.54
N GLY A 233 8.07 -11.65 -21.22
CA GLY A 233 8.60 -10.66 -22.16
C GLY A 233 7.63 -10.18 -23.26
N ASN A 234 6.38 -10.66 -23.30
CA ASN A 234 5.47 -10.35 -24.40
C ASN A 234 4.02 -10.03 -24.02
N ILE A 235 3.58 -10.42 -22.83
CA ILE A 235 2.22 -10.14 -22.35
C ILE A 235 2.28 -8.94 -21.39
N LYS A 236 1.78 -7.78 -21.83
CA LYS A 236 1.89 -6.51 -21.12
C LYS A 236 0.52 -6.07 -20.58
N TRP A 237 0.46 -5.69 -19.30
CA TRP A 237 -0.69 -5.04 -18.68
C TRP A 237 -0.31 -3.66 -18.15
N GLU A 238 -0.94 -2.63 -18.68
CA GLU A 238 -0.78 -1.25 -18.20
C GLU A 238 -1.50 -1.07 -16.86
N MET A 239 -0.82 -0.45 -15.87
CA MET A 239 -1.35 -0.36 -14.51
C MET A 239 -2.29 0.84 -14.29
N ASP A 240 -2.23 1.87 -15.10
CA ASP A 240 -2.99 3.11 -14.89
C ASP A 240 -4.25 3.20 -15.75
N TYR A 241 -4.77 2.06 -16.15
CA TYR A 241 -6.02 1.96 -16.92
C TYR A 241 -7.21 1.72 -15.97
N GLY A 242 -8.34 2.36 -16.24
CA GLY A 242 -9.59 2.12 -15.52
C GLY A 242 -9.90 3.10 -14.38
N VAL A 243 -10.73 2.65 -13.44
CA VAL A 243 -11.21 3.44 -12.31
C VAL A 243 -10.07 3.74 -11.33
N CYS A 244 -10.17 4.87 -10.63
CA CYS A 244 -9.22 5.24 -9.59
C CYS A 244 -9.15 4.15 -8.51
N ALA A 245 -7.96 3.59 -8.27
CA ALA A 245 -7.77 2.51 -7.30
C ALA A 245 -8.31 2.87 -5.90
N TYR A 246 -8.20 4.12 -5.48
CA TYR A 246 -8.74 4.58 -4.20
C TYR A 246 -10.27 4.59 -4.14
N GLU A 247 -10.94 4.79 -5.27
CA GLU A 247 -12.39 4.62 -5.34
C GLU A 247 -12.76 3.14 -5.19
N ASN A 248 -12.00 2.24 -5.82
CA ASN A 248 -12.20 0.80 -5.64
C ASN A 248 -11.94 0.36 -4.19
N VAL A 249 -10.92 0.90 -3.50
CA VAL A 249 -10.70 0.68 -2.06
C VAL A 249 -11.95 1.01 -1.26
N LEU A 250 -12.48 2.22 -1.42
CA LEU A 250 -13.66 2.69 -0.70
C LEU A 250 -14.92 1.86 -1.02
N ARG A 251 -15.14 1.49 -2.28
CA ARG A 251 -16.27 0.62 -2.70
C ARG A 251 -16.18 -0.77 -2.11
N ASN A 252 -14.98 -1.35 -2.01
CA ASN A 252 -14.80 -2.66 -1.39
C ASN A 252 -15.14 -2.63 0.11
N ILE A 253 -14.73 -1.59 0.83
CA ILE A 253 -15.15 -1.39 2.24
C ILE A 253 -16.66 -1.19 2.34
N GLU A 254 -17.26 -0.37 1.48
CA GLU A 254 -18.71 -0.12 1.47
C GLU A 254 -19.53 -1.40 1.32
N THR A 255 -19.06 -2.32 0.47
CA THR A 255 -19.73 -3.61 0.22
C THR A 255 -19.33 -4.71 1.21
N GLY A 256 -18.44 -4.43 2.17
CA GLY A 256 -17.91 -5.43 3.12
C GLY A 256 -16.96 -6.44 2.48
N ASN A 257 -16.48 -6.19 1.26
CA ASN A 257 -15.52 -7.05 0.57
C ASN A 257 -14.09 -6.73 1.02
N THR A 258 -13.59 -7.45 2.01
CA THR A 258 -12.25 -7.25 2.55
C THR A 258 -11.18 -8.17 1.96
N LEU A 259 -11.53 -9.07 1.05
CA LEU A 259 -10.63 -10.10 0.51
C LEU A 259 -9.40 -9.56 -0.24
N GLN A 260 -9.47 -8.36 -0.76
CA GLN A 260 -8.34 -7.72 -1.46
C GLN A 260 -7.36 -7.02 -0.52
N PHE A 261 -7.82 -6.60 0.67
CA PHE A 261 -6.95 -6.02 1.68
C PHE A 261 -5.94 -7.05 2.18
N LEU A 262 -4.87 -6.57 2.79
CA LEU A 262 -3.95 -7.46 3.47
C LEU A 262 -4.49 -7.76 4.87
N ASP A 263 -4.16 -8.96 5.36
CA ASP A 263 -4.24 -9.26 6.77
C ASP A 263 -2.90 -8.96 7.48
N GLU A 264 -2.90 -9.08 8.79
CA GLU A 264 -1.75 -8.77 9.64
C GLU A 264 -0.52 -9.64 9.30
N GLU A 265 -0.72 -10.94 9.07
CA GLU A 265 0.39 -11.85 8.73
C GLU A 265 0.98 -11.53 7.35
N GLU A 266 0.18 -11.10 6.39
CA GLU A 266 0.67 -10.68 5.08
C GLU A 266 1.57 -9.45 5.19
N VAL A 267 1.23 -8.49 6.06
CA VAL A 267 2.09 -7.33 6.35
C VAL A 267 3.37 -7.76 7.08
N ASP A 268 3.29 -8.71 8.02
CA ASP A 268 4.49 -9.28 8.67
C ASP A 268 5.46 -9.87 7.65
N TYR A 269 4.97 -10.68 6.68
CA TYR A 269 5.81 -11.27 5.64
C TYR A 269 6.45 -10.22 4.73
N LEU A 270 5.76 -9.11 4.44
CA LEU A 270 6.35 -8.00 3.69
C LEU A 270 7.49 -7.35 4.47
N TRP A 271 7.38 -7.18 5.79
CA TRP A 271 8.45 -6.66 6.64
C TRP A 271 9.60 -7.66 6.79
N ASP A 272 9.30 -8.96 6.89
CA ASP A 272 10.33 -10.01 6.91
C ASP A 272 11.15 -10.00 5.62
N HIS A 273 10.50 -9.88 4.46
CA HIS A 273 11.18 -9.77 3.19
C HIS A 273 12.07 -8.52 3.11
N ALA A 274 11.60 -7.36 3.59
CA ALA A 274 12.37 -6.13 3.63
C ALA A 274 13.64 -6.26 4.49
N SER A 275 13.58 -7.00 5.59
CA SER A 275 14.71 -7.19 6.50
C SER A 275 15.87 -7.99 5.88
N ILE A 276 15.57 -8.93 4.96
CA ILE A 276 16.58 -9.72 4.24
C ILE A 276 17.40 -8.85 3.27
N ILE A 277 16.81 -7.76 2.78
CA ILE A 277 17.48 -6.87 1.82
C ILE A 277 18.44 -5.92 2.54
N SER A 278 18.12 -5.58 3.77
CA SER A 278 18.90 -4.63 4.58
C SER A 278 20.15 -5.25 5.21
N CYS A 279 20.32 -6.58 5.09
CA CYS A 279 21.49 -7.35 5.53
C CYS A 279 22.42 -7.65 4.36
#